data_60969d70883bc14124d8b01f83cf19ce
#
_entry.id   60969d70883bc14124d8b01f83cf19ce
#
_cell.length_a   1.000
_cell.length_b   1.000
_cell.length_c   1.000
_cell.angle_alpha   90.00
_cell.angle_beta   90.00
_cell.angle_gamma   90.00
#
_symmetry.space_group_name_H-M   'P 1'
#
loop_
_entity.id
_entity.type
_entity.pdbx_description
1 polymer ?
#
loop_
_entity_poly.entity_id
_entity_poly.type
_entity_poly.pdbx_seq_one_letter_code
_entity_poly.pdbx_strand_id
1 'polypeptide(L)'
;MKFSVCLMILISNAAAIQDLSGKMFNFPEKTNSAHVRISTSKQSFSAVTVCHRSFTDLKRDHALFSMALPSNANEFLMFYKSDVRELQPHVKTDKSVYGGLDYKPSQWHSICTTWESSTGLVQLWFNGQSLGRKYIANTQSPMSGRPIIILGQEQDSHGGGFDINQSFLGMMTDVHMWDYALSPCEIQKYVSELSFTPGNVLNWAALDFQINGRVLIENKQMYCQ
;
A
#
# COMPACT_ATOMS: atom_id res chain seq x y z
N MET A 1 -0.24 -23.75 54.49
CA MET A 1 -0.15 -23.74 53.03
C MET A 1 -0.45 -22.33 52.56
N LYS A 2 0.56 -21.61 52.04
CA LYS A 2 0.35 -20.27 51.42
C LYS A 2 0.17 -20.46 49.93
N PHE A 3 -1.02 -20.21 49.43
CA PHE A 3 -1.27 -20.16 47.97
C PHE A 3 -0.75 -18.84 47.42
N SER A 4 0.28 -18.89 46.59
CA SER A 4 0.78 -17.75 45.84
C SER A 4 -0.06 -17.64 44.55
N VAL A 5 -0.92 -16.61 44.47
CA VAL A 5 -1.67 -16.31 43.25
C VAL A 5 -0.73 -15.59 42.30
N CYS A 6 -0.31 -16.28 41.25
CA CYS A 6 0.46 -15.68 40.18
C CYS A 6 -0.50 -14.90 39.24
N LEU A 7 -0.49 -13.58 39.33
CA LEU A 7 -1.28 -12.70 38.47
C LEU A 7 -0.61 -12.66 37.08
N MET A 8 -1.13 -13.44 36.13
CA MET A 8 -0.72 -13.30 34.73
C MET A 8 -1.29 -11.99 34.18
N ILE A 9 -0.44 -10.99 33.99
CA ILE A 9 -0.78 -9.79 33.24
C ILE A 9 -0.76 -10.16 31.77
N LEU A 10 -1.93 -10.31 31.16
CA LEU A 10 -2.08 -10.38 29.70
C LEU A 10 -1.78 -9.00 29.14
N ILE A 11 -0.57 -8.78 28.65
CA ILE A 11 -0.24 -7.61 27.86
C ILE A 11 -0.91 -7.82 26.50
N SER A 12 -2.10 -7.25 26.30
CA SER A 12 -2.67 -7.11 24.97
C SER A 12 -1.80 -6.08 24.22
N ASN A 13 -1.08 -6.52 23.18
CA ASN A 13 -0.48 -5.62 22.22
C ASN A 13 -1.63 -4.95 21.43
N ALA A 14 -2.24 -3.93 22.03
CA ALA A 14 -3.11 -3.04 21.29
C ALA A 14 -2.20 -2.30 20.29
N ALA A 15 -2.42 -2.49 19.00
CA ALA A 15 -1.81 -1.66 17.97
C ALA A 15 -2.18 -0.20 18.28
N ALA A 16 -1.19 0.64 18.50
CA ALA A 16 -1.40 2.06 18.80
C ALA A 16 -1.25 2.84 17.50
N ILE A 17 -2.14 3.79 17.27
CA ILE A 17 -1.99 4.77 16.19
C ILE A 17 -0.65 5.49 16.36
N GLN A 18 0.16 5.51 15.30
CA GLN A 18 1.49 6.10 15.30
C GLN A 18 1.61 7.17 14.24
N ASP A 19 2.30 8.26 14.58
CA ASP A 19 2.69 9.30 13.63
C ASP A 19 4.01 8.89 12.96
N LEU A 20 3.94 8.64 11.65
CA LEU A 20 5.08 8.30 10.81
C LEU A 20 5.57 9.48 9.95
N SER A 21 5.14 10.71 10.26
CA SER A 21 5.65 11.91 9.57
C SER A 21 7.18 11.95 9.63
N GLY A 22 7.82 12.14 8.46
CA GLY A 22 9.28 12.10 8.35
C GLY A 22 9.93 10.73 8.57
N LYS A 23 9.14 9.66 8.62
CA LYS A 23 9.62 8.28 8.75
C LYS A 23 9.36 7.48 7.47
N MET A 24 10.03 6.33 7.38
CA MET A 24 9.81 5.34 6.33
C MET A 24 9.88 3.94 6.91
N PHE A 25 9.20 2.99 6.29
CA PHE A 25 9.46 1.57 6.49
C PHE A 25 10.61 1.14 5.59
N ASN A 26 11.57 0.43 6.18
CA ASN A 26 12.65 -0.24 5.45
C ASN A 26 12.45 -1.76 5.52
N PHE A 27 12.36 -2.41 4.36
CA PHE A 27 12.26 -3.86 4.16
C PHE A 27 13.63 -4.37 3.71
N PRO A 28 14.52 -4.81 4.65
CA PRO A 28 15.94 -5.02 4.35
C PRO A 28 16.25 -6.41 3.78
N GLU A 29 15.30 -7.34 3.75
CA GLU A 29 15.59 -8.73 3.37
C GLU A 29 14.49 -9.37 2.51
N LYS A 30 14.91 -10.27 1.62
CA LYS A 30 13.99 -11.09 0.81
C LYS A 30 13.39 -12.19 1.68
N THR A 31 12.08 -12.14 1.92
CA THR A 31 11.36 -13.07 2.78
C THR A 31 9.90 -13.19 2.33
N ASN A 32 9.23 -14.25 2.72
CA ASN A 32 7.78 -14.43 2.57
C ASN A 32 7.02 -14.23 3.90
N SER A 33 7.62 -13.55 4.87
CA SER A 33 7.01 -13.37 6.19
C SER A 33 7.09 -11.94 6.71
N ALA A 34 8.18 -11.19 6.40
CA ALA A 34 8.32 -9.81 6.86
C ALA A 34 7.36 -8.89 6.10
N HIS A 35 6.50 -8.18 6.85
CA HIS A 35 5.51 -7.27 6.28
C HIS A 35 5.00 -6.27 7.32
N VAL A 36 4.37 -5.21 6.84
CA VAL A 36 3.55 -4.31 7.67
C VAL A 36 2.08 -4.60 7.37
N ARG A 37 1.34 -4.99 8.40
CA ARG A 37 -0.12 -5.14 8.36
C ARG A 37 -0.77 -3.86 8.86
N ILE A 38 -1.59 -3.24 8.04
CA ILE A 38 -2.28 -1.99 8.37
C ILE A 38 -3.76 -2.28 8.64
N SER A 39 -4.29 -1.66 9.68
CA SER A 39 -5.68 -1.78 10.10
C SER A 39 -6.51 -0.58 9.64
N THR A 40 -7.75 -0.82 9.30
CA THR A 40 -8.76 0.23 9.05
C THR A 40 -10.14 -0.24 9.48
N SER A 41 -10.96 0.69 9.94
CA SER A 41 -12.37 0.41 10.27
C SER A 41 -13.29 0.45 9.05
N LYS A 42 -12.81 0.98 7.92
CA LYS A 42 -13.59 1.10 6.69
C LYS A 42 -13.80 -0.27 6.05
N GLN A 43 -15.02 -0.60 5.66
CA GLN A 43 -15.40 -1.91 5.14
C GLN A 43 -16.13 -1.85 3.80
N SER A 44 -16.32 -0.67 3.23
CA SER A 44 -16.97 -0.49 1.92
C SER A 44 -16.34 0.66 1.18
N PHE A 45 -16.05 0.44 -0.11
CA PHE A 45 -15.37 1.40 -0.97
C PHE A 45 -16.06 1.45 -2.32
N SER A 46 -16.71 2.56 -2.63
CA SER A 46 -17.25 2.85 -3.98
C SER A 46 -16.19 3.47 -4.89
N ALA A 47 -15.16 4.03 -4.32
CA ALA A 47 -13.97 4.51 -5.00
C ALA A 47 -12.77 4.39 -4.07
N VAL A 48 -11.58 4.38 -4.64
CA VAL A 48 -10.33 4.29 -3.88
C VAL A 48 -9.29 5.16 -4.56
N THR A 49 -8.51 5.88 -3.75
CA THR A 49 -7.20 6.40 -4.14
C THR A 49 -6.17 5.84 -3.17
N VAL A 50 -5.08 5.29 -3.70
CA VAL A 50 -3.89 4.91 -2.91
C VAL A 50 -2.70 5.65 -3.47
N CYS A 51 -1.98 6.36 -2.60
CA CYS A 51 -0.71 6.98 -2.93
C CYS A 51 0.38 6.48 -1.98
N HIS A 52 1.59 6.30 -2.50
CA HIS A 52 2.78 5.99 -1.70
C HIS A 52 4.04 6.50 -2.41
N ARG A 53 5.13 6.56 -1.67
CA ARG A 53 6.47 6.71 -2.22
C ARG A 53 7.27 5.46 -1.92
N SER A 54 8.02 5.00 -2.90
CA SER A 54 8.87 3.82 -2.74
C SER A 54 10.23 3.99 -3.41
N PHE A 55 11.22 3.36 -2.80
CA PHE A 55 12.58 3.26 -3.31
C PHE A 55 13.01 1.79 -3.23
N THR A 56 13.44 1.21 -4.36
CA THR A 56 13.90 -0.17 -4.43
C THR A 56 14.98 -0.32 -5.50
N ASP A 57 15.89 -1.26 -5.30
CA ASP A 57 16.87 -1.70 -6.29
C ASP A 57 16.46 -3.01 -6.99
N LEU A 58 15.25 -3.50 -6.71
CA LEU A 58 14.73 -4.74 -7.27
C LEU A 58 14.63 -4.69 -8.80
N LYS A 59 15.05 -5.78 -9.42
CA LYS A 59 14.90 -6.03 -10.87
C LYS A 59 13.96 -7.19 -11.17
N ARG A 60 13.16 -7.60 -10.19
CA ARG A 60 12.15 -8.66 -10.27
C ARG A 60 10.77 -8.12 -9.95
N ASP A 61 9.78 -8.95 -10.15
CA ASP A 61 8.39 -8.68 -9.77
C ASP A 61 8.30 -8.37 -8.28
N HIS A 62 7.43 -7.41 -7.91
CA HIS A 62 7.16 -7.09 -6.51
C HIS A 62 5.86 -6.31 -6.31
N ALA A 63 5.28 -6.51 -5.15
CA ALA A 63 4.10 -5.76 -4.72
C ALA A 63 4.50 -4.42 -4.09
N LEU A 64 3.74 -3.38 -4.42
CA LEU A 64 3.89 -2.04 -3.85
C LEU A 64 2.82 -1.74 -2.79
N PHE A 65 1.63 -2.33 -2.94
CA PHE A 65 0.51 -2.23 -2.02
C PHE A 65 -0.43 -3.40 -2.27
N SER A 66 -0.86 -4.09 -1.23
CA SER A 66 -1.77 -5.24 -1.34
C SER A 66 -2.92 -5.11 -0.36
N MET A 67 -4.16 -5.06 -0.87
CA MET A 67 -5.38 -5.10 -0.08
C MET A 67 -6.22 -6.30 -0.48
N ALA A 68 -6.47 -7.19 0.48
CA ALA A 68 -7.35 -8.34 0.34
C ALA A 68 -8.66 -8.14 1.11
N LEU A 69 -9.74 -8.69 0.57
CA LEU A 69 -10.99 -8.92 1.26
C LEU A 69 -11.21 -10.42 1.46
N PRO A 70 -12.10 -10.87 2.36
CA PRO A 70 -12.39 -12.29 2.53
C PRO A 70 -12.85 -12.98 1.24
N SER A 71 -13.45 -12.23 0.31
CA SER A 71 -13.93 -12.70 -0.99
C SER A 71 -12.86 -12.74 -2.08
N ASN A 72 -11.76 -11.96 -1.93
CA ASN A 72 -10.77 -11.81 -2.98
C ASN A 72 -9.42 -11.34 -2.42
N ALA A 73 -8.35 -12.09 -2.68
CA ALA A 73 -6.99 -11.77 -2.23
C ALA A 73 -6.40 -10.54 -2.94
N ASN A 74 -6.79 -10.31 -4.20
CA ASN A 74 -6.34 -9.18 -5.01
C ASN A 74 -7.45 -8.13 -5.22
N GLU A 75 -8.10 -7.73 -4.12
CA GLU A 75 -9.18 -6.74 -4.21
C GLU A 75 -8.70 -5.38 -4.68
N PHE A 76 -7.53 -4.91 -4.17
CA PHE A 76 -6.81 -3.78 -4.71
C PHE A 76 -5.31 -4.02 -4.53
N LEU A 77 -4.59 -4.21 -5.64
CA LEU A 77 -3.16 -4.50 -5.64
C LEU A 77 -2.43 -3.54 -6.58
N MET A 78 -1.30 -3.01 -6.15
CA MET A 78 -0.34 -2.31 -7.00
C MET A 78 0.89 -3.18 -7.16
N PHE A 79 1.15 -3.63 -8.38
CA PHE A 79 2.18 -4.60 -8.69
C PHE A 79 3.12 -4.09 -9.79
N TYR A 80 4.41 -4.32 -9.64
CA TYR A 80 5.39 -4.12 -10.69
C TYR A 80 5.76 -5.45 -11.34
N LYS A 81 5.57 -5.53 -12.66
CA LYS A 81 5.90 -6.69 -13.50
C LYS A 81 7.19 -6.39 -14.28
N SER A 82 8.26 -7.06 -13.91
CA SER A 82 9.63 -6.70 -14.32
C SER A 82 9.98 -7.11 -15.76
N ASP A 83 9.47 -8.25 -16.24
CA ASP A 83 9.74 -8.78 -17.57
C ASP A 83 9.23 -7.85 -18.69
N VAL A 84 8.09 -7.19 -18.45
CA VAL A 84 7.46 -6.24 -19.37
C VAL A 84 7.61 -4.78 -18.92
N ARG A 85 8.22 -4.54 -17.75
CA ARG A 85 8.42 -3.21 -17.16
C ARG A 85 7.14 -2.41 -17.01
N GLU A 86 6.14 -3.00 -16.36
CA GLU A 86 4.82 -2.43 -16.22
C GLU A 86 4.43 -2.25 -14.75
N LEU A 87 3.76 -1.14 -14.46
CA LEU A 87 2.95 -0.99 -13.27
C LEU A 87 1.54 -1.50 -13.57
N GLN A 88 1.08 -2.45 -12.77
CA GLN A 88 -0.18 -3.14 -12.97
C GLN A 88 -1.08 -2.95 -11.74
N PRO A 89 -1.95 -1.93 -11.70
CA PRO A 89 -3.04 -1.88 -10.74
C PRO A 89 -4.04 -3.01 -11.00
N HIS A 90 -4.31 -3.80 -9.97
CA HIS A 90 -5.38 -4.80 -9.96
C HIS A 90 -6.56 -4.28 -9.15
N VAL A 91 -7.76 -4.53 -9.63
CA VAL A 91 -9.02 -4.28 -8.94
C VAL A 91 -9.89 -5.51 -9.12
N LYS A 92 -10.30 -6.14 -8.01
CA LYS A 92 -11.10 -7.37 -8.00
C LYS A 92 -10.51 -8.47 -8.90
N THR A 93 -9.20 -8.69 -8.79
CA THR A 93 -8.42 -9.68 -9.56
C THR A 93 -8.06 -9.23 -10.99
N ASP A 94 -8.96 -8.52 -11.70
CA ASP A 94 -8.64 -7.97 -13.02
C ASP A 94 -7.67 -6.80 -12.92
N LYS A 95 -6.93 -6.53 -13.99
CA LYS A 95 -5.88 -5.52 -13.98
C LYS A 95 -5.92 -4.57 -15.19
N SER A 96 -5.37 -3.40 -14.97
CA SER A 96 -4.91 -2.54 -16.07
C SER A 96 -3.37 -2.52 -16.10
N VAL A 97 -2.82 -2.14 -17.26
CA VAL A 97 -1.39 -2.23 -17.53
C VAL A 97 -0.87 -0.88 -17.96
N TYR A 98 0.21 -0.41 -17.32
CA TYR A 98 0.89 0.85 -17.64
C TYR A 98 2.37 0.58 -17.88
N GLY A 99 2.73 0.47 -19.16
CA GLY A 99 4.11 0.28 -19.64
C GLY A 99 4.75 1.59 -20.10
N GLY A 100 6.04 1.51 -20.44
CA GLY A 100 6.80 2.64 -20.95
C GLY A 100 7.17 3.68 -19.91
N LEU A 101 7.00 3.37 -18.63
CA LEU A 101 7.33 4.24 -17.51
C LEU A 101 8.83 4.18 -17.19
N ASP A 102 9.40 5.31 -16.82
CA ASP A 102 10.79 5.39 -16.35
C ASP A 102 10.91 4.96 -14.88
N TYR A 103 10.36 3.76 -14.56
CA TYR A 103 10.46 3.14 -13.24
C TYR A 103 11.85 2.54 -13.07
N LYS A 104 12.78 3.36 -12.59
CA LYS A 104 14.17 2.98 -12.41
C LYS A 104 14.45 2.45 -11.01
N PRO A 105 15.27 1.40 -10.88
CA PRO A 105 15.76 0.99 -9.56
C PRO A 105 16.64 2.09 -8.95
N SER A 106 16.74 2.08 -7.61
CA SER A 106 17.55 3.00 -6.81
C SER A 106 17.15 4.48 -6.97
N GLN A 107 15.86 4.72 -7.20
CA GLN A 107 15.26 6.06 -7.22
C GLN A 107 13.95 6.06 -6.43
N TRP A 108 13.63 7.19 -5.82
CA TRP A 108 12.32 7.41 -5.23
C TRP A 108 11.28 7.65 -6.33
N HIS A 109 10.19 6.91 -6.24
CA HIS A 109 9.03 7.08 -7.11
C HIS A 109 7.79 7.37 -6.28
N SER A 110 7.02 8.36 -6.71
CA SER A 110 5.69 8.65 -6.20
C SER A 110 4.65 8.01 -7.11
N ILE A 111 3.81 7.16 -6.57
CA ILE A 111 2.80 6.42 -7.33
C ILE A 111 1.44 6.61 -6.65
N CYS A 112 0.46 7.09 -7.42
CA CYS A 112 -0.94 7.13 -7.00
C CYS A 112 -1.79 6.34 -7.99
N THR A 113 -2.78 5.62 -7.48
CA THR A 113 -3.78 4.92 -8.29
C THR A 113 -5.17 5.28 -7.80
N THR A 114 -6.04 5.70 -8.71
CA THR A 114 -7.46 5.94 -8.44
C THR A 114 -8.32 4.88 -9.13
N TRP A 115 -9.44 4.52 -8.51
CA TRP A 115 -10.48 3.67 -9.07
C TRP A 115 -11.86 4.14 -8.59
N GLU A 116 -12.86 3.99 -9.46
CA GLU A 116 -14.27 4.30 -9.14
C GLU A 116 -15.18 3.19 -9.65
N SER A 117 -16.04 2.67 -8.78
CA SER A 117 -17.00 1.62 -9.13
C SER A 117 -18.09 2.10 -10.09
N SER A 118 -18.45 3.38 -10.07
CA SER A 118 -19.47 3.96 -10.95
C SER A 118 -19.11 3.86 -12.44
N THR A 119 -17.81 3.86 -12.73
CA THR A 119 -17.29 3.85 -14.11
C THR A 119 -16.45 2.61 -14.42
N GLY A 120 -15.92 1.92 -13.40
CA GLY A 120 -14.92 0.86 -13.56
C GLY A 120 -13.57 1.38 -14.04
N LEU A 121 -13.34 2.70 -13.98
CA LEU A 121 -12.12 3.32 -14.47
C LEU A 121 -11.03 3.33 -13.40
N VAL A 122 -9.83 2.94 -13.81
CA VAL A 122 -8.58 3.09 -13.07
C VAL A 122 -7.70 4.13 -13.76
N GLN A 123 -7.03 4.95 -12.97
CA GLN A 123 -6.00 5.86 -13.44
C GLN A 123 -4.76 5.77 -12.57
N LEU A 124 -3.61 5.64 -13.21
CA LEU A 124 -2.30 5.68 -12.56
C LEU A 124 -1.66 7.06 -12.74
N TRP A 125 -1.00 7.50 -11.68
CA TRP A 125 -0.16 8.69 -11.66
C TRP A 125 1.25 8.26 -11.24
N PHE A 126 2.22 8.60 -12.06
CA PHE A 126 3.61 8.25 -11.85
C PHE A 126 4.48 9.52 -11.79
N ASN A 127 5.12 9.76 -10.64
CA ASN A 127 5.93 10.95 -10.37
C ASN A 127 5.20 12.27 -10.72
N GLY A 128 3.90 12.34 -10.40
CA GLY A 128 3.05 13.49 -10.68
C GLY A 128 2.47 13.56 -12.09
N GLN A 129 2.92 12.72 -13.00
CA GLN A 129 2.36 12.64 -14.35
C GLN A 129 1.13 11.73 -14.36
N SER A 130 0.00 12.26 -14.82
CA SER A 130 -1.21 11.46 -15.04
C SER A 130 -1.08 10.61 -16.29
N LEU A 131 -1.50 9.34 -16.18
CA LEU A 131 -1.59 8.42 -17.31
C LEU A 131 -3.04 8.26 -17.76
N GLY A 132 -3.26 7.56 -18.87
CA GLY A 132 -4.60 7.34 -19.40
C GLY A 132 -5.50 6.59 -18.43
N ARG A 133 -6.77 6.94 -18.37
CA ARG A 133 -7.80 6.18 -17.66
C ARG A 133 -8.08 4.90 -18.41
N LYS A 134 -8.12 3.78 -17.71
CA LYS A 134 -8.36 2.45 -18.28
C LYS A 134 -9.55 1.80 -17.60
N TYR A 135 -10.41 1.20 -18.39
CA TYR A 135 -11.54 0.44 -17.91
C TYR A 135 -11.09 -0.96 -17.49
N ILE A 136 -11.54 -1.39 -16.31
CA ILE A 136 -11.37 -2.76 -15.83
C ILE A 136 -12.78 -3.39 -15.77
N ALA A 137 -12.97 -4.48 -16.50
CA ALA A 137 -14.23 -5.20 -16.52
C ALA A 137 -14.60 -5.73 -15.13
N ASN A 138 -15.91 -5.92 -14.88
CA ASN A 138 -16.45 -6.50 -13.64
C ASN A 138 -16.11 -5.76 -12.34
N THR A 139 -15.70 -4.48 -12.44
CA THR A 139 -15.36 -3.67 -11.26
C THR A 139 -16.42 -2.60 -10.93
N GLN A 140 -17.58 -2.60 -11.59
CA GLN A 140 -18.66 -1.61 -11.39
C GLN A 140 -19.53 -1.89 -10.17
N SER A 141 -18.96 -2.40 -9.11
CA SER A 141 -19.64 -2.54 -7.82
C SER A 141 -18.68 -2.22 -6.69
N PRO A 142 -19.16 -1.70 -5.55
CA PRO A 142 -18.29 -1.41 -4.41
C PRO A 142 -17.51 -2.64 -3.95
N MET A 143 -16.28 -2.42 -3.46
CA MET A 143 -15.56 -3.39 -2.65
C MET A 143 -16.21 -3.44 -1.28
N SER A 144 -16.54 -4.63 -0.75
CA SER A 144 -17.24 -4.77 0.51
C SER A 144 -16.71 -5.94 1.33
N GLY A 145 -16.37 -5.68 2.58
CA GLY A 145 -15.81 -6.65 3.52
C GLY A 145 -14.72 -6.03 4.38
N ARG A 146 -14.23 -6.78 5.34
CA ARG A 146 -13.14 -6.35 6.22
C ARG A 146 -11.79 -6.47 5.49
N PRO A 147 -11.13 -5.38 5.15
CA PRO A 147 -9.86 -5.44 4.44
C PRO A 147 -8.72 -5.87 5.35
N ILE A 148 -7.74 -6.57 4.76
CA ILE A 148 -6.39 -6.69 5.27
C ILE A 148 -5.48 -5.99 4.27
N ILE A 149 -4.72 -4.99 4.75
CA ILE A 149 -3.80 -4.21 3.94
C ILE A 149 -2.38 -4.57 4.37
N ILE A 150 -1.55 -4.90 3.37
CA ILE A 150 -0.17 -5.36 3.57
C ILE A 150 0.78 -4.51 2.74
N LEU A 151 1.88 -4.08 3.36
CA LEU A 151 3.06 -3.56 2.68
C LEU A 151 4.20 -4.57 2.82
N GLY A 152 5.01 -4.72 1.77
CA GLY A 152 6.16 -5.62 1.76
C GLY A 152 5.87 -7.00 1.17
N GLN A 153 4.61 -7.40 1.08
CA GLN A 153 4.18 -8.69 0.50
C GLN A 153 2.96 -8.53 -0.41
N GLU A 154 2.78 -9.50 -1.31
CA GLU A 154 1.56 -9.71 -2.08
C GLU A 154 0.73 -10.81 -1.41
N GLN A 155 -0.60 -10.65 -1.38
CA GLN A 155 -1.52 -11.58 -0.73
C GLN A 155 -2.17 -12.51 -1.75
N ASP A 156 -1.90 -13.83 -1.68
CA ASP A 156 -2.63 -14.87 -2.41
C ASP A 156 -3.81 -15.45 -1.62
N SER A 157 -3.94 -15.03 -0.35
CA SER A 157 -5.09 -15.32 0.51
C SER A 157 -5.31 -14.17 1.49
N HIS A 158 -6.46 -14.08 2.13
CA HIS A 158 -6.81 -13.00 3.06
C HIS A 158 -5.85 -12.96 4.27
N GLY A 159 -4.81 -12.14 4.19
CA GLY A 159 -3.76 -11.97 5.20
C GLY A 159 -2.58 -12.95 5.10
N GLY A 160 -2.41 -13.63 3.95
CA GLY A 160 -1.34 -14.61 3.79
C GLY A 160 -1.13 -15.07 2.34
N GLY A 161 -0.51 -16.25 2.18
CA GLY A 161 -0.18 -16.79 0.86
C GLY A 161 1.03 -16.12 0.19
N PHE A 162 1.90 -15.49 0.96
CA PHE A 162 2.99 -14.66 0.44
C PHE A 162 4.03 -15.45 -0.35
N ASP A 163 4.31 -15.00 -1.59
CA ASP A 163 5.41 -15.53 -2.41
C ASP A 163 6.67 -14.67 -2.22
N ILE A 164 7.75 -15.32 -1.81
CA ILE A 164 9.06 -14.69 -1.61
C ILE A 164 9.58 -13.97 -2.88
N ASN A 165 9.15 -14.41 -4.06
CA ASN A 165 9.56 -13.80 -5.33
C ASN A 165 8.76 -12.54 -5.68
N GLN A 166 7.69 -12.26 -4.95
CA GLN A 166 6.86 -11.06 -5.10
C GLN A 166 7.06 -10.08 -3.94
N SER A 167 7.88 -10.44 -2.94
CA SER A 167 8.17 -9.58 -1.79
C SER A 167 8.86 -8.29 -2.22
N PHE A 168 8.51 -7.18 -1.55
CA PHE A 168 9.20 -5.91 -1.71
C PHE A 168 10.47 -5.86 -0.86
N LEU A 169 11.54 -5.30 -1.40
CA LEU A 169 12.74 -4.88 -0.69
C LEU A 169 12.98 -3.41 -0.98
N GLY A 170 13.41 -2.67 0.05
CA GLY A 170 13.66 -1.25 -0.08
C GLY A 170 12.86 -0.43 0.93
N MET A 171 12.54 0.79 0.60
CA MET A 171 11.95 1.76 1.50
C MET A 171 10.59 2.24 0.99
N MET A 172 9.63 2.40 1.90
CA MET A 172 8.30 2.98 1.62
C MET A 172 7.96 4.07 2.63
N THR A 173 7.35 5.14 2.15
CA THR A 173 6.90 6.27 2.98
C THR A 173 5.65 6.92 2.40
N ASP A 174 5.02 7.78 3.20
CA ASP A 174 3.89 8.63 2.80
C ASP A 174 2.72 7.82 2.21
N VAL A 175 2.41 6.64 2.80
CA VAL A 175 1.30 5.80 2.34
C VAL A 175 -0.01 6.40 2.84
N HIS A 176 -0.86 6.79 1.89
CA HIS A 176 -2.19 7.30 2.15
C HIS A 176 -3.23 6.57 1.31
N MET A 177 -4.42 6.42 1.86
CA MET A 177 -5.58 5.87 1.15
C MET A 177 -6.82 6.71 1.43
N TRP A 178 -7.58 6.98 0.39
CA TRP A 178 -8.87 7.66 0.44
C TRP A 178 -9.97 6.74 -0.11
N ASP A 179 -11.18 6.88 0.39
CA ASP A 179 -12.38 6.18 -0.10
C ASP A 179 -13.11 6.96 -1.22
N TYR A 180 -12.39 7.82 -1.90
CA TYR A 180 -12.83 8.58 -3.07
C TYR A 180 -11.67 8.81 -4.05
N ALA A 181 -12.00 9.10 -5.30
CA ALA A 181 -10.99 9.47 -6.29
C ALA A 181 -10.51 10.90 -6.03
N LEU A 182 -9.21 11.05 -5.76
CA LEU A 182 -8.59 12.36 -5.62
C LEU A 182 -8.64 13.14 -6.93
N SER A 183 -8.85 14.45 -6.83
CA SER A 183 -8.70 15.35 -7.96
C SER A 183 -7.23 15.43 -8.42
N PRO A 184 -6.96 15.74 -9.67
CA PRO A 184 -5.60 15.98 -10.15
C PRO A 184 -4.82 16.99 -9.31
N CYS A 185 -5.47 18.04 -8.83
CA CYS A 185 -4.86 19.05 -7.99
C CYS A 185 -4.39 18.50 -6.64
N GLU A 186 -5.22 17.65 -5.98
CA GLU A 186 -4.84 17.02 -4.71
C GLU A 186 -3.69 16.02 -4.89
N ILE A 187 -3.67 15.26 -6.00
CA ILE A 187 -2.55 14.38 -6.32
C ILE A 187 -1.26 15.18 -6.53
N GLN A 188 -1.32 16.31 -7.23
CA GLN A 188 -0.15 17.19 -7.42
C GLN A 188 0.35 17.76 -6.09
N LYS A 189 -0.54 18.17 -5.19
CA LYS A 189 -0.15 18.64 -3.85
C LYS A 189 0.56 17.52 -3.05
N TYR A 190 0.02 16.29 -3.09
CA TYR A 190 0.66 15.13 -2.46
C TYR A 190 2.07 14.90 -3.05
N VAL A 191 2.20 14.86 -4.38
CA VAL A 191 3.49 14.61 -5.04
C VAL A 191 4.52 15.71 -4.77
N SER A 192 4.08 16.96 -4.70
CA SER A 192 4.96 18.12 -4.44
C SER A 192 5.23 18.36 -2.96
N GLU A 193 4.80 17.45 -2.06
CA GLU A 193 4.92 17.59 -0.60
C GLU A 193 4.31 18.89 -0.06
N LEU A 194 3.33 19.43 -0.76
CA LEU A 194 2.55 20.59 -0.31
C LEU A 194 1.47 20.16 0.69
N SER A 195 0.75 21.14 1.24
CA SER A 195 -0.42 20.85 2.07
C SER A 195 -1.50 20.19 1.23
N PHE A 196 -1.82 18.93 1.54
CA PHE A 196 -2.89 18.14 0.93
C PHE A 196 -3.80 17.55 2.02
N THR A 197 -5.00 17.13 1.66
CA THR A 197 -5.92 16.46 2.58
C THR A 197 -5.40 15.03 2.88
N PRO A 198 -5.05 14.68 4.11
CA PRO A 198 -4.59 13.33 4.46
C PRO A 198 -5.64 12.27 4.10
N GLY A 199 -5.17 11.03 3.90
CA GLY A 199 -6.06 9.89 3.65
C GLY A 199 -7.05 9.69 4.79
N ASN A 200 -8.32 9.50 4.45
CA ASN A 200 -9.38 9.24 5.42
C ASN A 200 -9.56 7.74 5.71
N VAL A 201 -8.86 6.87 4.97
CA VAL A 201 -8.79 5.43 5.21
C VAL A 201 -7.43 5.06 5.81
N LEU A 202 -6.34 5.51 5.19
CA LEU A 202 -4.99 5.41 5.74
C LEU A 202 -4.35 6.79 5.75
N ASN A 203 -3.88 7.22 6.92
CA ASN A 203 -3.16 8.46 7.11
C ASN A 203 -1.77 8.16 7.69
N TRP A 204 -0.71 8.52 6.98
CA TRP A 204 0.67 8.26 7.39
C TRP A 204 1.03 8.90 8.73
N ALA A 205 0.47 10.07 9.04
CA ALA A 205 0.64 10.75 10.32
C ALA A 205 -0.23 10.17 11.46
N ALA A 206 -1.08 9.19 11.18
CA ALA A 206 -1.96 8.55 12.17
C ALA A 206 -2.28 7.12 11.73
N LEU A 207 -1.23 6.29 11.53
CA LEU A 207 -1.37 4.95 11.00
C LEU A 207 -1.53 3.92 12.13
N ASP A 208 -2.52 3.04 12.01
CA ASP A 208 -2.67 1.87 12.85
C ASP A 208 -2.08 0.65 12.13
N PHE A 209 -0.98 0.10 12.65
CA PHE A 209 -0.26 -0.97 11.99
C PHE A 209 0.45 -1.92 12.95
N GLN A 210 0.81 -3.08 12.43
CA GLN A 210 1.64 -4.07 13.09
C GLN A 210 2.79 -4.48 12.17
N ILE A 211 4.00 -4.54 12.72
CA ILE A 211 5.18 -5.07 12.03
C ILE A 211 5.27 -6.57 12.33
N ASN A 212 5.45 -7.35 11.27
CA ASN A 212 5.75 -8.77 11.34
C ASN A 212 7.10 -9.02 10.68
N GLY A 213 7.97 -9.78 11.35
CA GLY A 213 9.32 -10.04 10.89
C GLY A 213 10.22 -8.80 10.94
N ARG A 214 11.26 -8.77 10.12
CA ARG A 214 12.24 -7.69 10.12
C ARG A 214 11.84 -6.57 9.16
N VAL A 215 11.12 -5.58 9.70
CA VAL A 215 10.86 -4.29 9.06
C VAL A 215 11.30 -3.21 10.03
N LEU A 216 12.05 -2.23 9.55
CA LEU A 216 12.59 -1.14 10.36
C LEU A 216 11.80 0.14 10.10
N ILE A 217 11.64 0.96 11.16
CA ILE A 217 11.16 2.34 11.03
C ILE A 217 12.38 3.25 11.15
N GLU A 218 12.66 3.99 10.08
CA GLU A 218 13.82 4.87 9.97
C GLU A 218 13.39 6.30 9.62
N ASN A 219 14.27 7.26 9.81
CA ASN A 219 14.02 8.60 9.32
C ASN A 219 14.03 8.60 7.79
N LYS A 220 13.08 9.33 7.19
CA LYS A 220 13.06 9.54 5.74
C LYS A 220 14.40 10.15 5.32
N GLN A 221 15.03 9.51 4.33
CA GLN A 221 16.28 10.03 3.77
C GLN A 221 15.98 11.30 2.98
N MET A 222 16.41 12.42 3.49
CA MET A 222 16.35 13.70 2.78
C MET A 222 17.67 13.91 2.04
N TYR A 223 17.59 14.21 0.76
CA TYR A 223 18.77 14.69 0.05
C TYR A 223 19.08 16.11 0.55
N CYS A 224 20.32 16.37 0.95
CA CYS A 224 20.76 17.73 1.15
C CYS A 224 20.69 18.46 -0.21
N GLN A 225 19.86 19.50 -0.28
CA GLN A 225 19.81 20.40 -1.43
C GLN A 225 20.94 21.43 -1.33
#